data_8b25d1eea572961d728b8bb8e1f1f8af
#
_entry.id   8b25d1eea572961d728b8bb8e1f1f8af
#
_cell.length_a   1.000
_cell.length_b   1.000
_cell.length_c   1.000
_cell.angle_alpha   90.00
_cell.angle_beta   90.00
_cell.angle_gamma   90.00
#
_symmetry.space_group_name_H-M   'P 1'
#
loop_
_entity.id
_entity.type
_entity.pdbx_description
1 polymer ?
#
loop_
_entity_poly.entity_id
_entity_poly.type
_entity_poly.pdbx_seq_one_letter_code
_entity_poly.pdbx_strand_id
1 'polypeptide(L)'
;MPKLAGKVAWITGAGSGIGEAAALALAEEGATVVLTGRRREPLEHVAGRIRENGRTAHVQPADLMQAAQVQKVGAFIKDTLGRLDILVNNAGLNIVDRHWNELTPQGIDEVVHGNLSSALYCVTAALPMMRAQKDGLIIHTASMAGRFIGGFSGPIYTAAKHGVVAMSHSINMEECINGIRSTAMLPGEVATPILDKRPNPVGPEERARMVQAEDCGDLVRYIACLPPHVVINEVMIAPTWNRSYVANLQRKL
;
A
#
# COMPACT_ATOMS: atom_id res chain seq x y z
N MET A 1 2.15 20.21 -17.23
CA MET A 1 2.99 20.33 -16.02
C MET A 1 2.66 19.16 -15.11
N PRO A 2 3.63 18.61 -14.39
CA PRO A 2 3.39 17.52 -13.43
C PRO A 2 2.40 17.98 -12.35
N LYS A 3 1.35 17.19 -12.12
CA LYS A 3 0.24 17.57 -11.21
C LYS A 3 0.62 17.56 -9.72
N LEU A 4 1.71 16.81 -9.38
CA LEU A 4 2.18 16.66 -8.01
C LEU A 4 3.48 17.44 -7.72
N ALA A 5 3.84 18.41 -8.58
CA ALA A 5 4.99 19.27 -8.35
C ALA A 5 4.89 20.00 -7.00
N GLY A 6 5.96 19.90 -6.18
CA GLY A 6 6.02 20.47 -4.82
C GLY A 6 5.24 19.69 -3.75
N LYS A 7 4.64 18.55 -4.09
CA LYS A 7 4.02 17.62 -3.13
C LYS A 7 5.02 16.60 -2.61
N VAL A 8 4.83 16.15 -1.38
CA VAL A 8 5.63 15.10 -0.73
C VAL A 8 4.77 13.86 -0.54
N ALA A 9 5.26 12.72 -1.03
CA ALA A 9 4.61 11.42 -0.89
C ALA A 9 5.48 10.46 -0.06
N TRP A 10 4.90 9.86 0.96
CA TRP A 10 5.51 8.80 1.74
C TRP A 10 4.95 7.44 1.32
N ILE A 11 5.83 6.55 0.84
CA ILE A 11 5.43 5.23 0.33
C ILE A 11 6.04 4.14 1.22
N THR A 12 5.20 3.30 1.80
CA THR A 12 5.60 2.15 2.61
C THR A 12 5.65 0.87 1.78
N GLY A 13 6.60 -0.02 2.09
CA GLY A 13 6.84 -1.20 1.26
C GLY A 13 7.34 -0.85 -0.15
N ALA A 14 8.07 0.27 -0.28
CA ALA A 14 8.44 0.88 -1.55
C ALA A 14 9.57 0.16 -2.33
N GLY A 15 10.17 -0.89 -1.76
CA GLY A 15 11.30 -1.58 -2.39
C GLY A 15 10.93 -2.65 -3.41
N SER A 16 9.65 -2.90 -3.68
CA SER A 16 9.20 -3.88 -4.68
C SER A 16 7.70 -3.79 -4.96
N GLY A 17 7.27 -4.35 -6.10
CA GLY A 17 5.87 -4.56 -6.43
C GLY A 17 5.05 -3.27 -6.43
N ILE A 18 3.84 -3.31 -5.85
CA ILE A 18 2.91 -2.17 -5.87
C ILE A 18 3.53 -0.90 -5.28
N GLY A 19 4.31 -1.03 -4.18
CA GLY A 19 4.94 0.13 -3.54
C GLY A 19 6.03 0.77 -4.41
N GLU A 20 6.83 -0.02 -5.11
CA GLU A 20 7.79 0.45 -6.11
C GLU A 20 7.08 1.16 -7.26
N ALA A 21 6.07 0.51 -7.85
CA ALA A 21 5.30 1.08 -8.96
C ALA A 21 4.61 2.41 -8.56
N ALA A 22 4.01 2.47 -7.37
CA ALA A 22 3.42 3.70 -6.85
C ALA A 22 4.47 4.81 -6.67
N ALA A 23 5.66 4.48 -6.16
CA ALA A 23 6.73 5.46 -5.96
C ALA A 23 7.21 6.05 -7.30
N LEU A 24 7.40 5.21 -8.32
CA LEU A 24 7.78 5.65 -9.67
C LEU A 24 6.70 6.53 -10.28
N ALA A 25 5.45 6.09 -10.26
CA ALA A 25 4.32 6.82 -10.84
C ALA A 25 4.09 8.20 -10.19
N LEU A 26 4.21 8.31 -8.86
CA LEU A 26 4.08 9.59 -8.16
C LEU A 26 5.29 10.52 -8.41
N ALA A 27 6.50 9.95 -8.52
CA ALA A 27 7.70 10.72 -8.85
C ALA A 27 7.64 11.27 -10.28
N GLU A 28 7.12 10.52 -11.25
CA GLU A 28 6.89 10.99 -12.63
C GLU A 28 5.97 12.21 -12.66
N GLU A 29 4.93 12.25 -11.82
CA GLU A 29 4.04 13.41 -11.65
C GLU A 29 4.65 14.55 -10.84
N GLY A 30 5.93 14.45 -10.46
CA GLY A 30 6.70 15.53 -9.83
C GLY A 30 6.69 15.55 -8.30
N ALA A 31 6.15 14.52 -7.65
CA ALA A 31 6.23 14.43 -6.19
C ALA A 31 7.66 14.13 -5.73
N THR A 32 8.08 14.73 -4.63
CA THR A 32 9.20 14.25 -3.84
C THR A 32 8.76 13.01 -3.07
N VAL A 33 9.45 11.88 -3.25
CA VAL A 33 9.02 10.63 -2.62
C VAL A 33 9.94 10.20 -1.48
N VAL A 34 9.36 9.70 -0.39
CA VAL A 34 10.05 9.09 0.75
C VAL A 34 9.74 7.60 0.74
N LEU A 35 10.77 6.80 0.51
CA LEU A 35 10.68 5.35 0.33
C LEU A 35 11.01 4.64 1.63
N THR A 36 10.05 3.87 2.17
CA THR A 36 10.22 3.14 3.42
C THR A 36 9.96 1.65 3.25
N GLY A 37 10.81 0.87 3.89
CA GLY A 37 10.77 -0.59 3.97
C GLY A 37 11.93 -1.08 4.83
N ARG A 38 11.99 -2.37 5.15
CA ARG A 38 13.02 -2.89 6.06
C ARG A 38 14.42 -2.93 5.43
N ARG A 39 14.52 -3.24 4.15
CA ARG A 39 15.80 -3.45 3.46
C ARG A 39 16.20 -2.21 2.68
N ARG A 40 17.37 -1.65 2.98
CA ARG A 40 17.90 -0.44 2.33
C ARG A 40 18.16 -0.64 0.84
N GLU A 41 18.79 -1.75 0.45
CA GLU A 41 19.23 -1.97 -0.93
C GLU A 41 18.09 -1.91 -1.97
N PRO A 42 16.95 -2.61 -1.83
CA PRO A 42 15.83 -2.45 -2.76
C PRO A 42 15.27 -1.02 -2.81
N LEU A 43 15.27 -0.30 -1.69
CA LEU A 43 14.82 1.10 -1.64
C LEU A 43 15.77 2.02 -2.42
N GLU A 44 17.10 1.83 -2.27
CA GLU A 44 18.09 2.60 -3.02
C GLU A 44 18.03 2.29 -4.52
N HIS A 45 17.74 1.04 -4.91
CA HIS A 45 17.52 0.70 -6.30
C HIS A 45 16.35 1.51 -6.91
N VAL A 46 15.21 1.54 -6.23
CA VAL A 46 14.05 2.34 -6.67
C VAL A 46 14.38 3.83 -6.66
N ALA A 47 15.05 4.32 -5.62
CA ALA A 47 15.48 5.72 -5.53
C ALA A 47 16.45 6.10 -6.66
N GLY A 48 17.36 5.20 -7.04
CA GLY A 48 18.26 5.37 -8.18
C GLY A 48 17.50 5.62 -9.48
N ARG A 49 16.56 4.74 -9.81
CA ARG A 49 15.69 4.89 -11.00
C ARG A 49 14.94 6.22 -11.02
N ILE A 50 14.43 6.66 -9.86
CA ILE A 50 13.73 7.94 -9.72
C ILE A 50 14.67 9.12 -9.97
N ARG A 51 15.88 9.08 -9.39
CA ARG A 51 16.89 10.14 -9.51
C ARG A 51 17.48 10.23 -10.91
N GLU A 52 17.68 9.12 -11.60
CA GLU A 52 18.13 9.04 -13.01
C GLU A 52 17.15 9.76 -13.95
N ASN A 53 15.87 9.80 -13.61
CA ASN A 53 14.84 10.55 -14.32
C ASN A 53 14.71 12.03 -13.84
N GLY A 54 15.69 12.54 -13.10
CA GLY A 54 15.71 13.93 -12.63
C GLY A 54 14.67 14.24 -11.53
N ARG A 55 14.20 13.21 -10.81
CA ARG A 55 13.22 13.35 -9.73
C ARG A 55 13.86 13.15 -8.36
N THR A 56 13.15 13.53 -7.30
CA THR A 56 13.67 13.51 -5.93
C THR A 56 13.12 12.32 -5.15
N ALA A 57 14.03 11.51 -4.59
CA ALA A 57 13.69 10.39 -3.73
C ALA A 57 14.60 10.36 -2.48
N HIS A 58 13.99 10.15 -1.32
CA HIS A 58 14.65 9.94 -0.03
C HIS A 58 14.43 8.50 0.44
N VAL A 59 15.48 7.87 0.94
CA VAL A 59 15.39 6.48 1.44
C VAL A 59 15.45 6.50 2.97
N GLN A 60 14.38 6.02 3.60
CA GLN A 60 14.23 5.94 5.06
C GLN A 60 13.87 4.49 5.45
N PRO A 61 14.87 3.60 5.65
CA PRO A 61 14.62 2.23 6.06
C PRO A 61 14.02 2.19 7.47
N ALA A 62 12.94 1.41 7.63
CA ALA A 62 12.31 1.19 8.93
C ALA A 62 11.55 -0.14 8.94
N ASP A 63 11.53 -0.78 10.10
CA ASP A 63 10.56 -1.82 10.41
C ASP A 63 9.27 -1.16 10.89
N LEU A 64 8.24 -1.21 10.06
CA LEU A 64 6.95 -0.56 10.34
C LEU A 64 6.13 -1.28 11.42
N MET A 65 6.53 -2.48 11.83
CA MET A 65 5.96 -3.15 13.01
C MET A 65 6.43 -2.49 14.32
N GLN A 66 7.43 -1.62 14.25
CA GLN A 66 8.00 -0.88 15.38
C GLN A 66 7.55 0.59 15.34
N ALA A 67 6.56 0.95 16.17
CA ALA A 67 6.00 2.30 16.19
C ALA A 67 7.07 3.40 16.31
N ALA A 68 8.11 3.18 17.12
CA ALA A 68 9.20 4.14 17.31
C ALA A 68 10.01 4.38 16.02
N GLN A 69 10.16 3.38 15.15
CA GLN A 69 10.82 3.55 13.86
C GLN A 69 9.93 4.32 12.88
N VAL A 70 8.62 4.07 12.89
CA VAL A 70 7.65 4.83 12.10
C VAL A 70 7.66 6.31 12.48
N GLN A 71 7.67 6.62 13.79
CA GLN A 71 7.76 8.00 14.27
C GLN A 71 9.05 8.71 13.82
N LYS A 72 10.19 8.00 13.75
CA LYS A 72 11.44 8.57 13.22
C LYS A 72 11.32 8.95 11.74
N VAL A 73 10.63 8.13 10.93
CA VAL A 73 10.37 8.48 9.52
C VAL A 73 9.45 9.70 9.43
N GLY A 74 8.39 9.76 10.24
CA GLY A 74 7.49 10.92 10.32
C GLY A 74 8.25 12.20 10.72
N ALA A 75 9.14 12.11 11.72
CA ALA A 75 10.00 13.22 12.14
C ALA A 75 10.93 13.67 11.01
N PHE A 76 11.60 12.73 10.31
CA PHE A 76 12.42 13.06 9.14
C PHE A 76 11.61 13.85 8.10
N ILE A 77 10.40 13.40 7.75
CA ILE A 77 9.55 14.08 6.75
C ILE A 77 9.23 15.49 7.23
N LYS A 78 8.81 15.64 8.49
CA LYS A 78 8.47 16.94 9.08
C LYS A 78 9.67 17.89 9.09
N ASP A 79 10.81 17.43 9.59
CA ASP A 79 11.96 18.29 9.87
C ASP A 79 12.76 18.61 8.60
N THR A 80 12.78 17.70 7.61
CA THR A 80 13.56 17.86 6.37
C THR A 80 12.73 18.42 5.22
N LEU A 81 11.47 17.99 5.09
CA LEU A 81 10.63 18.33 3.94
C LEU A 81 9.48 19.30 4.30
N GLY A 82 9.18 19.45 5.59
CA GLY A 82 8.22 20.41 6.12
C GLY A 82 6.75 20.12 5.81
N ARG A 83 6.46 19.08 5.02
CA ARG A 83 5.10 18.72 4.60
C ARG A 83 4.96 17.24 4.27
N LEU A 84 3.72 16.74 4.33
CA LEU A 84 3.34 15.43 3.82
C LEU A 84 1.96 15.53 3.16
N ASP A 85 1.89 15.31 1.85
CA ASP A 85 0.65 15.44 1.08
C ASP A 85 -0.02 14.09 0.81
N ILE A 86 0.79 13.05 0.62
CA ILE A 86 0.32 11.72 0.24
C ILE A 86 1.01 10.68 1.11
N LEU A 87 0.22 9.79 1.73
CA LEU A 87 0.71 8.54 2.32
C LEU A 87 0.19 7.36 1.49
N VAL A 88 1.09 6.62 0.84
CA VAL A 88 0.77 5.31 0.26
C VAL A 88 1.10 4.23 1.29
N ASN A 89 0.10 3.82 2.02
CA ASN A 89 0.20 2.84 3.10
C ASN A 89 0.06 1.44 2.51
N ASN A 90 1.17 0.94 1.94
CA ASN A 90 1.20 -0.25 1.10
C ASN A 90 1.90 -1.45 1.75
N ALA A 91 2.78 -1.22 2.74
CA ALA A 91 3.48 -2.33 3.38
C ALA A 91 2.51 -3.38 3.91
N GLY A 92 2.85 -4.64 3.70
CA GLY A 92 2.07 -5.76 4.16
C GLY A 92 2.78 -7.09 3.91
N LEU A 93 2.30 -8.13 4.55
CA LEU A 93 2.84 -9.48 4.41
C LEU A 93 1.75 -10.54 4.58
N ASN A 94 2.08 -11.75 4.20
CA ASN A 94 1.34 -12.94 4.62
C ASN A 94 2.35 -14.06 4.93
N ILE A 95 1.90 -15.04 5.70
CA ILE A 95 2.68 -16.20 6.13
C ILE A 95 2.31 -17.44 5.30
N VAL A 96 3.15 -18.46 5.32
CA VAL A 96 2.90 -19.73 4.62
C VAL A 96 1.80 -20.51 5.34
N ASP A 97 1.96 -20.74 6.64
CA ASP A 97 1.05 -21.51 7.50
C ASP A 97 -0.11 -20.60 7.91
N ARG A 98 -1.12 -20.48 7.04
CA ARG A 98 -2.14 -19.43 7.13
C ARG A 98 -3.56 -19.92 7.37
N HIS A 99 -3.79 -21.23 7.34
CA HIS A 99 -5.11 -21.83 7.58
C HIS A 99 -5.34 -22.14 9.06
N TRP A 100 -6.59 -22.23 9.49
CA TRP A 100 -6.95 -22.39 10.90
C TRP A 100 -6.22 -23.54 11.62
N ASN A 101 -5.96 -24.64 10.93
CA ASN A 101 -5.23 -25.79 11.46
C ASN A 101 -3.70 -25.63 11.53
N GLU A 102 -3.15 -24.54 10.97
CA GLU A 102 -1.72 -24.27 10.85
C GLU A 102 -1.30 -23.03 11.65
N LEU A 103 -2.28 -22.19 12.05
CA LEU A 103 -2.03 -20.92 12.70
C LEU A 103 -1.37 -21.11 14.07
N THR A 104 -0.35 -20.29 14.32
CA THR A 104 0.28 -20.13 15.62
C THR A 104 0.04 -18.70 16.16
N PRO A 105 0.11 -18.48 17.49
CA PRO A 105 0.05 -17.13 18.04
C PRO A 105 1.06 -16.17 17.40
N GLN A 106 2.28 -16.62 17.16
CA GLN A 106 3.34 -15.81 16.53
C GLN A 106 2.97 -15.43 15.08
N GLY A 107 2.43 -16.38 14.31
CA GLY A 107 1.96 -16.11 12.94
C GLY A 107 0.77 -15.14 12.91
N ILE A 108 -0.14 -15.23 13.88
CA ILE A 108 -1.24 -14.28 14.06
C ILE A 108 -0.68 -12.87 14.31
N ASP A 109 0.21 -12.74 15.28
CA ASP A 109 0.83 -11.45 15.64
C ASP A 109 1.60 -10.86 14.46
N GLU A 110 2.38 -11.67 13.73
CA GLU A 110 3.14 -11.23 12.56
C GLU A 110 2.22 -10.64 11.49
N VAL A 111 1.12 -11.32 11.16
CA VAL A 111 0.17 -10.85 10.13
C VAL A 111 -0.60 -9.62 10.59
N VAL A 112 -1.05 -9.57 11.84
CA VAL A 112 -1.78 -8.41 12.38
C VAL A 112 -0.85 -7.19 12.45
N HIS A 113 0.35 -7.35 13.03
CA HIS A 113 1.32 -6.26 13.14
C HIS A 113 1.81 -5.79 11.78
N GLY A 114 2.07 -6.70 10.86
CA GLY A 114 2.61 -6.39 9.52
C GLY A 114 1.61 -5.75 8.56
N ASN A 115 0.29 -5.93 8.77
CA ASN A 115 -0.73 -5.40 7.86
C ASN A 115 -1.63 -4.33 8.48
N LEU A 116 -1.99 -4.45 9.76
CA LEU A 116 -2.94 -3.54 10.40
C LEU A 116 -2.24 -2.57 11.33
N SER A 117 -1.49 -3.05 12.32
CA SER A 117 -0.82 -2.16 13.29
C SER A 117 0.19 -1.24 12.61
N SER A 118 1.01 -1.76 11.67
CA SER A 118 1.96 -0.96 10.90
C SER A 118 1.26 0.15 10.10
N ALA A 119 0.11 -0.16 9.52
CA ALA A 119 -0.70 0.81 8.79
C ALA A 119 -1.24 1.91 9.71
N LEU A 120 -1.75 1.55 10.90
CA LEU A 120 -2.21 2.49 11.91
C LEU A 120 -1.07 3.40 12.40
N TYR A 121 0.13 2.86 12.65
CA TYR A 121 1.29 3.65 13.06
C TYR A 121 1.68 4.68 12.00
N CYS A 122 1.66 4.32 10.72
CA CYS A 122 1.94 5.27 9.64
C CYS A 122 0.88 6.38 9.56
N VAL A 123 -0.39 6.05 9.73
CA VAL A 123 -1.49 7.03 9.77
C VAL A 123 -1.29 7.99 10.94
N THR A 124 -1.02 7.48 12.15
CA THR A 124 -0.81 8.35 13.34
C THR A 124 0.39 9.27 13.21
N ALA A 125 1.43 8.86 12.48
CA ALA A 125 2.59 9.71 12.18
C ALA A 125 2.30 10.76 11.09
N ALA A 126 1.41 10.46 10.13
CA ALA A 126 1.07 11.34 9.01
C ALA A 126 0.04 12.42 9.38
N LEU A 127 -1.00 12.07 10.12
CA LEU A 127 -2.14 12.93 10.42
C LEU A 127 -1.78 14.30 11.03
N PRO A 128 -0.82 14.45 11.96
CA PRO A 128 -0.49 15.76 12.51
C PRO A 128 -0.03 16.77 11.46
N MET A 129 0.76 16.33 10.47
CA MET A 129 1.23 17.18 9.37
C MET A 129 0.07 17.53 8.44
N MET A 130 -0.73 16.55 8.03
CA MET A 130 -1.87 16.74 7.14
C MET A 130 -2.95 17.65 7.77
N ARG A 131 -3.22 17.49 9.07
CA ARG A 131 -4.14 18.38 9.83
C ARG A 131 -3.65 19.83 9.85
N ALA A 132 -2.35 20.05 10.07
CA ALA A 132 -1.76 21.38 10.06
C ALA A 132 -1.84 22.03 8.66
N GLN A 133 -1.74 21.23 7.60
CA GLN A 133 -1.84 21.67 6.20
C GLN A 133 -3.29 21.90 5.76
N LYS A 134 -4.28 21.35 6.46
CA LYS A 134 -5.68 21.26 6.02
C LYS A 134 -5.84 20.58 4.64
N ASP A 135 -4.94 19.69 4.32
CA ASP A 135 -4.92 18.89 3.08
C ASP A 135 -4.11 17.61 3.32
N GLY A 136 -4.58 16.51 2.76
CA GLY A 136 -3.88 15.24 2.80
C GLY A 136 -4.63 14.13 2.06
N LEU A 137 -3.88 13.16 1.57
CA LEU A 137 -4.41 11.96 0.95
C LEU A 137 -3.72 10.73 1.50
N ILE A 138 -4.51 9.76 1.94
CA ILE A 138 -4.00 8.45 2.37
C ILE A 138 -4.56 7.39 1.44
N ILE A 139 -3.68 6.60 0.81
CA ILE A 139 -4.08 5.48 -0.05
C ILE A 139 -3.61 4.20 0.64
N HIS A 140 -4.56 3.35 1.03
CA HIS A 140 -4.27 2.07 1.65
C HIS A 140 -4.30 0.95 0.62
N THR A 141 -3.22 0.20 0.48
CA THR A 141 -3.23 -1.07 -0.24
C THR A 141 -3.88 -2.14 0.66
N ALA A 142 -5.21 -2.19 0.60
CA ALA A 142 -5.97 -3.25 1.24
C ALA A 142 -5.83 -4.58 0.46
N SER A 143 -6.92 -5.17 0.03
CA SER A 143 -7.00 -6.36 -0.83
C SER A 143 -8.47 -6.65 -1.13
N MET A 144 -8.78 -7.40 -2.17
CA MET A 144 -10.10 -8.04 -2.31
C MET A 144 -10.45 -8.88 -1.06
N ALA A 145 -9.45 -9.44 -0.37
CA ALA A 145 -9.63 -10.09 0.93
C ALA A 145 -10.11 -9.14 2.04
N GLY A 146 -10.10 -7.84 1.85
CA GLY A 146 -10.70 -6.85 2.76
C GLY A 146 -12.21 -6.66 2.57
N ARG A 147 -12.80 -7.32 1.57
CA ARG A 147 -14.25 -7.30 1.28
C ARG A 147 -14.85 -8.69 1.08
N PHE A 148 -14.07 -9.65 0.63
CA PHE A 148 -14.52 -11.00 0.35
C PHE A 148 -13.70 -12.01 1.14
N ILE A 149 -14.38 -13.04 1.61
CA ILE A 149 -13.73 -14.18 2.27
C ILE A 149 -13.37 -15.20 1.19
N GLY A 150 -12.09 -15.54 1.10
CA GLY A 150 -11.59 -16.53 0.15
C GLY A 150 -10.60 -17.48 0.78
N GLY A 151 -10.50 -18.71 0.25
CA GLY A 151 -9.64 -19.75 0.79
C GLY A 151 -8.14 -19.52 0.66
N PHE A 152 -7.70 -18.57 -0.20
CA PHE A 152 -6.26 -18.39 -0.48
C PHE A 152 -5.51 -17.50 0.51
N SER A 153 -6.21 -16.55 1.12
CA SER A 153 -5.58 -15.49 1.92
C SER A 153 -5.35 -15.89 3.37
N GLY A 154 -6.11 -16.85 3.85
CA GLY A 154 -6.17 -17.22 5.27
C GLY A 154 -7.00 -16.22 6.11
N PRO A 155 -7.49 -16.65 7.28
CA PRO A 155 -8.43 -15.88 8.10
C PRO A 155 -7.80 -14.61 8.68
N ILE A 156 -6.55 -14.65 9.14
CA ILE A 156 -5.92 -13.50 9.82
C ILE A 156 -5.60 -12.37 8.84
N TYR A 157 -5.07 -12.71 7.65
CA TYR A 157 -4.85 -11.72 6.60
C TYR A 157 -6.17 -11.08 6.17
N THR A 158 -7.21 -11.89 5.99
CA THR A 158 -8.57 -11.43 5.68
C THR A 158 -9.09 -10.46 6.74
N ALA A 159 -8.99 -10.82 8.02
CA ALA A 159 -9.40 -9.95 9.12
C ALA A 159 -8.60 -8.64 9.16
N ALA A 160 -7.26 -8.71 9.00
CA ALA A 160 -6.41 -7.54 8.97
C ALA A 160 -6.76 -6.59 7.80
N LYS A 161 -7.02 -7.14 6.61
CA LYS A 161 -7.38 -6.33 5.43
C LYS A 161 -8.79 -5.74 5.50
N HIS A 162 -9.75 -6.41 6.17
CA HIS A 162 -11.04 -5.79 6.55
C HIS A 162 -10.82 -4.63 7.53
N GLY A 163 -9.93 -4.79 8.52
CA GLY A 163 -9.55 -3.72 9.42
C GLY A 163 -8.94 -2.50 8.71
N VAL A 164 -8.11 -2.72 7.69
CA VAL A 164 -7.55 -1.64 6.87
C VAL A 164 -8.64 -0.89 6.09
N VAL A 165 -9.63 -1.59 5.54
CA VAL A 165 -10.77 -0.94 4.86
C VAL A 165 -11.58 -0.11 5.86
N ALA A 166 -11.92 -0.68 7.03
CA ALA A 166 -12.64 0.03 8.09
C ALA A 166 -11.88 1.28 8.55
N MET A 167 -10.54 1.18 8.73
CA MET A 167 -9.68 2.32 9.06
C MET A 167 -9.76 3.42 8.00
N SER A 168 -9.73 3.09 6.72
CA SER A 168 -9.85 4.08 5.64
C SER A 168 -11.18 4.86 5.72
N HIS A 169 -12.28 4.17 5.97
CA HIS A 169 -13.59 4.82 6.16
C HIS A 169 -13.66 5.69 7.41
N SER A 170 -13.08 5.22 8.54
CA SER A 170 -13.00 6.00 9.77
C SER A 170 -12.23 7.31 9.56
N ILE A 171 -11.11 7.27 8.81
CA ILE A 171 -10.36 8.48 8.47
C ILE A 171 -11.23 9.46 7.68
N ASN A 172 -11.97 9.02 6.66
CA ASN A 172 -12.85 9.89 5.90
C ASN A 172 -13.95 10.51 6.78
N MET A 173 -14.48 9.75 7.73
CA MET A 173 -15.52 10.22 8.64
C MET A 173 -14.99 11.28 9.63
N GLU A 174 -13.80 11.07 10.20
CA GLU A 174 -13.26 11.91 11.27
C GLU A 174 -12.45 13.10 10.75
N GLU A 175 -11.77 12.94 9.60
CA GLU A 175 -10.78 13.90 9.12
C GLU A 175 -11.24 14.75 7.92
N CYS A 176 -12.46 14.55 7.41
CA CYS A 176 -12.99 15.36 6.31
C CYS A 176 -13.01 16.86 6.63
N ILE A 177 -13.25 17.25 7.89
CA ILE A 177 -13.17 18.64 8.37
C ILE A 177 -11.76 19.24 8.32
N ASN A 178 -10.75 18.39 8.21
CA ASN A 178 -9.35 18.75 8.05
C ASN A 178 -8.87 18.69 6.59
N GLY A 179 -9.79 18.42 5.63
CA GLY A 179 -9.45 18.30 4.22
C GLY A 179 -8.67 17.02 3.89
N ILE A 180 -8.67 16.03 4.79
CA ILE A 180 -7.93 14.77 4.60
C ILE A 180 -8.87 13.74 3.98
N ARG A 181 -8.37 13.04 2.98
CA ARG A 181 -9.07 12.00 2.21
C ARG A 181 -8.37 10.67 2.37
N SER A 182 -9.14 9.59 2.41
CA SER A 182 -8.59 8.25 2.47
C SER A 182 -9.25 7.33 1.43
N THR A 183 -8.44 6.55 0.74
CA THR A 183 -8.88 5.57 -0.26
C THR A 183 -8.39 4.18 0.12
N ALA A 184 -9.30 3.21 0.18
CA ALA A 184 -8.95 1.81 0.22
C ALA A 184 -8.86 1.26 -1.21
N MET A 185 -7.66 0.99 -1.68
CA MET A 185 -7.41 0.24 -2.92
C MET A 185 -7.45 -1.26 -2.60
N LEU A 186 -8.27 -2.00 -3.32
CA LEU A 186 -8.49 -3.44 -3.09
C LEU A 186 -8.00 -4.26 -4.30
N PRO A 187 -6.70 -4.52 -4.40
CA PRO A 187 -6.18 -5.36 -5.46
C PRO A 187 -6.64 -6.82 -5.31
N GLY A 188 -6.92 -7.45 -6.45
CA GLY A 188 -7.01 -8.88 -6.58
C GLY A 188 -5.63 -9.53 -6.61
N GLU A 189 -5.42 -10.47 -7.54
CA GLU A 189 -4.10 -11.06 -7.73
C GLU A 189 -3.21 -10.13 -8.56
N VAL A 190 -2.10 -9.70 -7.97
CA VAL A 190 -1.10 -8.85 -8.60
C VAL A 190 0.21 -9.62 -8.74
N ALA A 191 0.83 -9.55 -9.92
CA ALA A 191 2.11 -10.20 -10.22
C ALA A 191 3.26 -9.49 -9.50
N THR A 192 3.46 -9.82 -8.23
CA THR A 192 4.51 -9.25 -7.37
C THR A 192 5.30 -10.34 -6.66
N PRO A 193 6.48 -10.04 -6.10
CA PRO A 193 7.29 -11.02 -5.37
C PRO A 193 6.61 -11.67 -4.16
N ILE A 194 5.51 -11.12 -3.65
CA ILE A 194 4.74 -11.73 -2.55
C ILE A 194 4.17 -13.09 -2.96
N LEU A 195 3.97 -13.33 -4.25
CA LEU A 195 3.46 -14.61 -4.77
C LEU A 195 4.46 -15.76 -4.59
N ASP A 196 5.76 -15.46 -4.49
CA ASP A 196 6.82 -16.47 -4.29
C ASP A 196 6.75 -17.10 -2.89
N LYS A 197 6.07 -16.44 -1.95
CA LYS A 197 5.82 -16.93 -0.58
C LYS A 197 4.53 -17.75 -0.47
N ARG A 198 3.87 -18.06 -1.57
CA ARG A 198 2.68 -18.92 -1.54
C ARG A 198 3.08 -20.37 -1.39
N PRO A 199 2.28 -21.22 -0.70
CA PRO A 199 2.50 -22.65 -0.65
C PRO A 199 2.64 -23.29 -2.04
N ASN A 200 1.86 -22.79 -3.01
CA ASN A 200 1.94 -23.18 -4.42
C ASN A 200 2.35 -21.95 -5.24
N PRO A 201 3.61 -21.86 -5.70
CA PRO A 201 4.10 -20.78 -6.54
C PRO A 201 3.30 -20.68 -7.85
N VAL A 202 3.11 -19.44 -8.31
CA VAL A 202 2.37 -19.15 -9.55
C VAL A 202 3.34 -19.09 -10.72
N GLY A 203 3.02 -19.82 -11.79
CA GLY A 203 3.85 -19.86 -13.01
C GLY A 203 3.83 -18.57 -13.83
N PRO A 204 4.79 -18.40 -14.76
CA PRO A 204 4.92 -17.18 -15.58
C PRO A 204 3.67 -16.84 -16.41
N GLU A 205 3.04 -17.85 -17.03
CA GLU A 205 1.82 -17.64 -17.82
C GLU A 205 0.66 -17.10 -17.00
N GLU A 206 0.48 -17.62 -15.79
CA GLU A 206 -0.57 -17.16 -14.89
C GLU A 206 -0.28 -15.75 -14.38
N ARG A 207 1.01 -15.45 -14.08
CA ARG A 207 1.44 -14.10 -13.68
C ARG A 207 1.19 -13.07 -14.77
N ALA A 208 1.40 -13.43 -16.04
CA ALA A 208 1.14 -12.53 -17.17
C ALA A 208 -0.35 -12.16 -17.33
N ARG A 209 -1.26 -12.97 -16.77
CA ARG A 209 -2.72 -12.72 -16.79
C ARG A 209 -3.22 -11.97 -15.55
N MET A 210 -2.36 -11.75 -14.55
CA MET A 210 -2.70 -11.00 -13.34
C MET A 210 -2.63 -9.49 -13.59
N VAL A 211 -3.16 -8.72 -12.66
CA VAL A 211 -2.85 -7.29 -12.56
C VAL A 211 -1.34 -7.15 -12.39
N GLN A 212 -0.72 -6.23 -13.13
CA GLN A 212 0.68 -5.92 -12.95
C GLN A 212 0.85 -4.87 -11.84
N ALA A 213 2.06 -4.76 -11.27
CA ALA A 213 2.32 -3.77 -10.24
C ALA A 213 2.13 -2.33 -10.77
N GLU A 214 2.49 -2.13 -12.02
CA GLU A 214 2.36 -0.87 -12.76
C GLU A 214 0.91 -0.42 -12.90
N ASP A 215 -0.05 -1.34 -13.12
CA ASP A 215 -1.48 -1.02 -13.16
C ASP A 215 -1.95 -0.44 -11.81
N CYS A 216 -1.44 -0.97 -10.70
CA CYS A 216 -1.70 -0.44 -9.37
C CYS A 216 -1.02 0.93 -9.16
N GLY A 217 0.21 1.11 -9.67
CA GLY A 217 0.93 2.37 -9.65
C GLY A 217 0.17 3.48 -10.39
N ASP A 218 -0.35 3.17 -11.58
CA ASP A 218 -1.17 4.08 -12.38
C ASP A 218 -2.47 4.46 -11.66
N LEU A 219 -3.11 3.49 -11.01
CA LEU A 219 -4.29 3.75 -10.21
C LEU A 219 -3.99 4.68 -9.01
N VAL A 220 -2.86 4.46 -8.32
CA VAL A 220 -2.39 5.35 -7.24
C VAL A 220 -2.15 6.77 -7.79
N ARG A 221 -1.49 6.90 -8.94
CA ARG A 221 -1.28 8.18 -9.62
C ARG A 221 -2.60 8.87 -9.96
N TYR A 222 -3.56 8.14 -10.52
CA TYR A 222 -4.89 8.67 -10.84
C TYR A 222 -5.58 9.24 -9.60
N ILE A 223 -5.62 8.47 -8.51
CA ILE A 223 -6.23 8.89 -7.23
C ILE A 223 -5.53 10.13 -6.67
N ALA A 224 -4.18 10.14 -6.70
CA ALA A 224 -3.38 11.26 -6.19
C ALA A 224 -3.59 12.56 -6.97
N CYS A 225 -3.92 12.46 -8.26
CA CYS A 225 -4.15 13.59 -9.14
C CYS A 225 -5.61 14.10 -9.16
N LEU A 226 -6.51 13.52 -8.38
CA LEU A 226 -7.89 13.99 -8.26
C LEU A 226 -7.97 15.34 -7.54
N PRO A 227 -8.97 16.16 -7.88
CA PRO A 227 -9.21 17.42 -7.16
C PRO A 227 -9.43 17.20 -5.66
N PRO A 228 -9.03 18.14 -4.79
CA PRO A 228 -9.07 17.95 -3.33
C PRO A 228 -10.49 17.76 -2.76
N HIS A 229 -11.53 18.17 -3.47
CA HIS A 229 -12.93 17.96 -3.05
C HIS A 229 -13.51 16.59 -3.45
N VAL A 230 -12.72 15.74 -4.11
CA VAL A 230 -13.14 14.41 -4.56
C VAL A 230 -12.38 13.35 -3.78
N VAL A 231 -13.09 12.36 -3.27
CA VAL A 231 -12.52 11.14 -2.69
C VAL A 231 -13.12 9.90 -3.35
N ILE A 232 -12.27 8.95 -3.68
CA ILE A 232 -12.68 7.58 -4.00
C ILE A 232 -12.54 6.78 -2.71
N ASN A 233 -13.66 6.44 -2.07
CA ASN A 233 -13.61 5.73 -0.79
C ASN A 233 -13.00 4.34 -0.94
N GLU A 234 -13.41 3.60 -1.98
CA GLU A 234 -12.91 2.29 -2.31
C GLU A 234 -12.78 2.11 -3.82
N VAL A 235 -11.75 1.42 -4.24
CA VAL A 235 -11.59 1.00 -5.63
C VAL A 235 -11.03 -0.43 -5.68
N MET A 236 -11.67 -1.26 -6.47
CA MET A 236 -11.24 -2.65 -6.68
C MET A 236 -10.59 -2.77 -8.06
N ILE A 237 -9.41 -3.38 -8.10
CA ILE A 237 -8.71 -3.70 -9.33
C ILE A 237 -8.40 -5.20 -9.35
N ALA A 238 -8.86 -5.90 -10.36
CA ALA A 238 -8.73 -7.34 -10.46
C ALA A 238 -8.38 -7.75 -11.90
N PRO A 239 -7.71 -8.89 -12.10
CA PRO A 239 -7.45 -9.37 -13.44
C PRO A 239 -8.75 -9.76 -14.15
N THR A 240 -8.84 -9.49 -15.44
CA THR A 240 -9.97 -9.95 -16.27
C THR A 240 -10.11 -11.47 -16.20
N TRP A 241 -8.98 -12.19 -16.27
CA TRP A 241 -8.92 -13.63 -16.04
C TRP A 241 -8.72 -13.91 -14.55
N ASN A 242 -9.81 -13.84 -13.80
CA ASN A 242 -9.76 -14.11 -12.36
C ASN A 242 -9.82 -15.61 -12.11
N ARG A 243 -8.73 -16.19 -11.59
CA ARG A 243 -8.59 -17.64 -11.35
C ARG A 243 -9.68 -18.20 -10.43
N SER A 244 -10.13 -17.44 -9.44
CA SER A 244 -11.20 -17.87 -8.55
C SER A 244 -12.55 -17.96 -9.25
N TYR A 245 -12.82 -17.08 -10.22
CA TYR A 245 -14.04 -17.14 -11.02
C TYR A 245 -13.99 -18.32 -11.99
N VAL A 246 -12.86 -18.49 -12.67
CA VAL A 246 -12.64 -19.60 -13.61
C VAL A 246 -12.78 -20.96 -12.90
N ALA A 247 -12.15 -21.11 -11.72
CA ALA A 247 -12.25 -22.34 -10.95
C ALA A 247 -13.70 -22.66 -10.52
N ASN A 248 -14.50 -21.64 -10.22
CA ASN A 248 -15.91 -21.83 -9.89
C ASN A 248 -16.76 -22.22 -11.10
N LEU A 249 -16.44 -21.68 -12.29
CA LEU A 249 -17.12 -22.06 -13.54
C LEU A 249 -16.79 -23.50 -13.96
N GLN A 250 -15.53 -23.92 -13.82
CA GLN A 250 -15.10 -25.28 -14.15
C GLN A 250 -15.69 -26.37 -13.22
N ARG A 251 -16.07 -26.02 -11.99
CA ARG A 251 -16.72 -26.96 -11.06
C ARG A 251 -18.19 -27.23 -11.37
N LYS A 252 -18.81 -26.43 -12.24
CA LYS A 252 -20.22 -26.55 -12.64
C LYS A 252 -20.43 -27.26 -13.97
N LEU A 253 -19.33 -27.57 -14.66
CA LEU A 253 -19.31 -28.32 -15.91
C LEU A 253 -18.78 -29.73 -15.67
#